data_8a6cab8dece7e21c8bfe0bcba851bcda
#
_entry.id   8a6cab8dece7e21c8bfe0bcba851bcda
#
_cell.length_a   1.000
_cell.length_b   1.000
_cell.length_c   1.000
_cell.angle_alpha   90.00
_cell.angle_beta   90.00
_cell.angle_gamma   90.00
#
_symmetry.space_group_name_H-M   'P 1'
#
loop_
_entity.id
_entity.type
_entity.pdbx_description
1 polymer ?
#
loop_
_entity_poly.entity_id
_entity_poly.type
_entity_poly.pdbx_seq_one_letter_code
_entity_poly.pdbx_strand_id
1 'polypeptide(L)'
;MKNKELRFFKMIREYFEIYLPNQKGVSNHTIKNYKICINQFLDYSKETLNIKLKDFEFKNTTIKLVESFLEYGEEKLKWSIKTRNNKLAAIRSFYKYAANNDITLIDIYLQLMTIPIKSAPKGTIPGTS
;
A
#
# COMPACT_ATOMS: atom_id res chain seq x y z
N MET A 1 -5.83 11.94 19.96
CA MET A 1 -5.10 10.86 20.59
C MET A 1 -5.68 9.53 20.21
N LYS A 2 -6.56 9.00 21.03
CA LYS A 2 -7.25 7.78 20.64
C LYS A 2 -7.95 7.91 19.30
N ASN A 3 -8.47 9.11 19.01
CA ASN A 3 -9.20 9.33 17.76
C ASN A 3 -8.31 9.14 16.53
N LYS A 4 -7.02 9.48 16.61
CA LYS A 4 -6.14 9.30 15.48
C LYS A 4 -5.88 7.83 15.18
N GLU A 5 -5.60 7.05 16.23
CA GLU A 5 -5.39 5.62 16.09
C GLU A 5 -6.62 4.96 15.53
N LEU A 6 -7.77 5.27 16.13
CA LEU A 6 -9.03 4.69 15.70
C LEU A 6 -9.36 5.10 14.27
N ARG A 7 -9.00 6.33 13.88
CA ARG A 7 -9.29 6.81 12.55
C ARG A 7 -8.58 6.00 11.47
N PHE A 8 -7.29 5.70 11.67
CA PHE A 8 -6.56 4.94 10.68
C PHE A 8 -7.17 3.55 10.47
N PHE A 9 -7.35 2.81 11.56
CA PHE A 9 -7.85 1.44 11.45
C PHE A 9 -9.34 1.38 11.11
N LYS A 10 -10.11 2.38 11.54
CA LYS A 10 -11.49 2.49 11.11
C LYS A 10 -11.57 2.68 9.60
N MET A 11 -10.72 3.53 9.05
CA MET A 11 -10.73 3.79 7.62
C MET A 11 -10.27 2.56 6.83
N ILE A 12 -9.28 1.82 7.33
CA ILE A 12 -8.87 0.56 6.68
C ILE A 12 -10.04 -0.42 6.66
N ARG A 13 -10.74 -0.56 7.79
CA ARG A 13 -11.86 -1.49 7.86
C ARG A 13 -12.96 -1.09 6.88
N GLU A 14 -13.30 0.20 6.84
CA GLU A 14 -14.33 0.68 5.92
C GLU A 14 -13.91 0.46 4.47
N TYR A 15 -12.64 0.66 4.18
CA TYR A 15 -12.11 0.45 2.84
C TYR A 15 -12.31 -0.99 2.39
N PHE A 16 -11.93 -1.94 3.23
CA PHE A 16 -11.99 -3.35 2.85
C PHE A 16 -13.37 -3.98 3.00
N GLU A 17 -14.18 -3.52 3.95
CA GLU A 17 -15.47 -4.15 4.21
C GLU A 17 -16.63 -3.49 3.49
N ILE A 18 -16.49 -2.20 3.17
CA ILE A 18 -17.59 -1.45 2.57
C ILE A 18 -17.23 -0.91 1.19
N TYR A 19 -16.13 -0.17 1.10
CA TYR A 19 -15.80 0.53 -0.14
C TYR A 19 -15.45 -0.42 -1.29
N LEU A 20 -14.44 -1.27 -1.10
CA LEU A 20 -14.00 -2.16 -2.18
C LEU A 20 -15.08 -3.14 -2.63
N PRO A 21 -15.82 -3.78 -1.72
CA PRO A 21 -16.87 -4.70 -2.18
C PRO A 21 -17.94 -4.04 -3.03
N ASN A 22 -18.11 -2.74 -2.91
CA ASN A 22 -19.13 -2.01 -3.67
C ASN A 22 -18.59 -1.36 -4.93
N GLN A 23 -17.32 -1.55 -5.25
CA GLN A 23 -16.73 -1.00 -6.46
C GLN A 23 -16.91 -1.97 -7.62
N LYS A 24 -17.37 -1.43 -8.76
CA LYS A 24 -17.50 -2.23 -9.97
C LYS A 24 -16.13 -2.70 -10.43
N GLY A 25 -16.06 -3.94 -10.85
CA GLY A 25 -14.84 -4.47 -11.44
C GLY A 25 -13.79 -4.89 -10.44
N VAL A 26 -14.07 -4.76 -9.14
CA VAL A 26 -13.12 -5.21 -8.13
C VAL A 26 -13.56 -6.59 -7.65
N SER A 27 -12.75 -7.59 -7.96
CA SER A 27 -13.07 -8.97 -7.59
C SER A 27 -12.71 -9.26 -6.13
N ASN A 28 -13.30 -10.32 -5.58
CA ASN A 28 -12.94 -10.77 -4.24
C ASN A 28 -11.46 -11.15 -4.17
N HIS A 29 -10.92 -11.65 -5.26
CA HIS A 29 -9.49 -11.98 -5.34
C HIS A 29 -8.63 -10.73 -5.16
N THR A 30 -8.99 -9.64 -5.84
CA THR A 30 -8.27 -8.38 -5.73
C THR A 30 -8.34 -7.83 -4.30
N ILE A 31 -9.53 -7.89 -3.69
CA ILE A 31 -9.70 -7.43 -2.31
C ILE A 31 -8.80 -8.20 -1.37
N LYS A 32 -8.76 -9.52 -1.53
CA LYS A 32 -7.93 -10.38 -0.71
C LYS A 32 -6.46 -10.03 -0.86
N ASN A 33 -6.02 -9.84 -2.11
CA ASN A 33 -4.61 -9.51 -2.38
C ASN A 33 -4.23 -8.14 -1.83
N TYR A 34 -5.13 -7.17 -1.92
CA TYR A 34 -4.88 -5.85 -1.35
C TYR A 34 -4.78 -5.92 0.17
N LYS A 35 -5.62 -6.73 0.79
CA LYS A 35 -5.59 -6.91 2.25
C LYS A 35 -4.26 -7.53 2.68
N ILE A 36 -3.81 -8.55 1.96
CA ILE A 36 -2.51 -9.17 2.25
C ILE A 36 -1.40 -8.13 2.16
N CYS A 37 -1.43 -7.30 1.11
CA CYS A 37 -0.40 -6.28 0.92
C CYS A 37 -0.40 -5.26 2.07
N ILE A 38 -1.56 -4.76 2.44
CA ILE A 38 -1.64 -3.77 3.51
C ILE A 38 -1.15 -4.37 4.82
N ASN A 39 -1.52 -5.62 5.11
CA ASN A 39 -1.04 -6.28 6.31
C ASN A 39 0.48 -6.46 6.30
N GLN A 40 1.04 -6.83 5.16
CA GLN A 40 2.50 -6.94 5.02
C GLN A 40 3.17 -5.59 5.25
N PHE A 41 2.60 -4.54 4.68
CA PHE A 41 3.14 -3.19 4.84
C PHE A 41 3.10 -2.75 6.30
N LEU A 42 2.00 -3.02 6.99
CA LEU A 42 1.87 -2.65 8.40
C LEU A 42 2.86 -3.43 9.27
N ASP A 43 3.03 -4.72 9.00
CA ASP A 43 4.00 -5.52 9.74
C ASP A 43 5.42 -5.02 9.52
N TYR A 44 5.76 -4.71 8.28
CA TYR A 44 7.06 -4.15 7.95
C TYR A 44 7.27 -2.81 8.64
N SER A 45 6.24 -1.96 8.62
CA SER A 45 6.31 -0.62 9.20
C SER A 45 6.50 -0.68 10.71
N LYS A 46 5.78 -1.59 11.36
CA LYS A 46 5.88 -1.77 12.80
C LYS A 46 7.33 -2.11 13.21
N GLU A 47 7.94 -3.03 12.48
CA GLU A 47 9.32 -3.43 12.77
C GLU A 47 10.30 -2.31 12.44
N THR A 48 10.15 -1.72 11.27
CA THR A 48 11.09 -0.70 10.80
C THR A 48 11.06 0.56 11.65
N LEU A 49 9.87 0.99 12.04
CA LEU A 49 9.70 2.20 12.84
C LEU A 49 9.80 1.93 14.32
N ASN A 50 9.86 0.67 14.71
CA ASN A 50 9.94 0.26 16.12
C ASN A 50 8.78 0.85 16.92
N ILE A 51 7.57 0.67 16.42
CA ILE A 51 6.37 1.14 17.09
C ILE A 51 5.38 0.00 17.22
N LYS A 52 4.42 0.17 18.12
CA LYS A 52 3.33 -0.79 18.24
C LYS A 52 2.33 -0.52 17.12
N LEU A 53 1.71 -1.57 16.63
CA LEU A 53 0.74 -1.43 15.53
C LEU A 53 -0.37 -0.45 15.89
N LYS A 54 -0.83 -0.49 17.13
CA LYS A 54 -1.90 0.41 17.56
C LYS A 54 -1.50 1.89 17.51
N ASP A 55 -0.21 2.18 17.44
CA ASP A 55 0.30 3.55 17.39
C ASP A 55 0.55 4.02 15.96
N PHE A 56 0.28 3.18 14.97
CA PHE A 56 0.48 3.56 13.59
C PHE A 56 -0.56 4.58 13.15
N GLU A 57 -0.10 5.66 12.50
CA GLU A 57 -0.95 6.72 12.01
C GLU A 57 -0.63 6.99 10.55
N PHE A 58 -1.54 7.71 9.87
CA PHE A 58 -1.32 8.08 8.48
C PHE A 58 0.02 8.76 8.26
N LYS A 59 0.41 9.65 9.17
CA LYS A 59 1.66 10.41 9.01
C LYS A 59 2.92 9.55 9.04
N ASN A 60 2.80 8.31 9.52
CA ASN A 60 3.94 7.40 9.53
C ASN A 60 4.30 6.90 8.13
N THR A 61 3.36 6.98 7.20
CA THR A 61 3.61 6.55 5.83
C THR A 61 4.32 7.64 5.07
N THR A 62 5.55 7.38 4.69
CA THR A 62 6.36 8.31 3.91
C THR A 62 6.81 7.62 2.63
N ILE A 63 7.27 8.42 1.67
CA ILE A 63 7.84 7.85 0.43
C ILE A 63 8.95 6.88 0.80
N LYS A 64 9.82 7.29 1.70
CA LYS A 64 10.98 6.48 2.09
C LYS A 64 10.55 5.15 2.68
N LEU A 65 9.54 5.16 3.55
CA LEU A 65 9.06 3.92 4.15
C LEU A 65 8.49 2.99 3.11
N VAL A 66 7.68 3.51 2.20
CA VAL A 66 7.07 2.68 1.15
C VAL A 66 8.13 2.14 0.21
N GLU A 67 9.09 2.98 -0.19
CA GLU A 67 10.17 2.52 -1.06
C GLU A 67 10.99 1.42 -0.40
N SER A 68 11.30 1.58 0.90
CA SER A 68 12.07 0.55 1.58
C SER A 68 11.27 -0.75 1.74
N PHE A 69 9.96 -0.65 1.91
CA PHE A 69 9.11 -1.83 1.94
C PHE A 69 9.14 -2.58 0.61
N LEU A 70 9.04 -1.84 -0.50
CA LEU A 70 9.08 -2.46 -1.82
C LEU A 70 10.44 -3.11 -2.09
N GLU A 71 11.52 -2.45 -1.68
CA GLU A 71 12.86 -3.00 -1.79
C GLU A 71 13.02 -4.28 -0.98
N TYR A 72 12.52 -4.24 0.25
CA TYR A 72 12.52 -5.42 1.12
C TYR A 72 11.79 -6.58 0.44
N GLY A 73 10.65 -6.29 -0.18
CA GLY A 73 9.89 -7.32 -0.87
C GLY A 73 10.67 -7.94 -2.02
N GLU A 74 11.35 -7.12 -2.82
CA GLU A 74 12.15 -7.64 -3.92
C GLU A 74 13.35 -8.42 -3.42
N GLU A 75 14.05 -7.93 -2.42
CA GLU A 75 15.30 -8.54 -1.95
C GLU A 75 15.08 -9.75 -1.05
N LYS A 76 14.17 -9.65 -0.11
CA LYS A 76 13.99 -10.70 0.89
C LYS A 76 12.85 -11.65 0.56
N LEU A 77 11.76 -11.14 0.01
CA LEU A 77 10.60 -11.95 -0.32
C LEU A 77 10.59 -12.40 -1.77
N LYS A 78 11.58 -11.96 -2.55
CA LYS A 78 11.77 -12.37 -3.94
C LYS A 78 10.59 -12.01 -4.84
N TRP A 79 9.98 -10.86 -4.59
CA TRP A 79 8.91 -10.39 -5.46
C TRP A 79 9.43 -10.11 -6.86
N SER A 80 8.64 -10.48 -7.86
CA SER A 80 8.89 -10.05 -9.22
C SER A 80 8.57 -8.56 -9.35
N ILE A 81 9.00 -7.96 -10.45
CA ILE A 81 8.68 -6.56 -10.72
C ILE A 81 7.17 -6.36 -10.77
N LYS A 82 6.46 -7.31 -11.39
CA LYS A 82 5.00 -7.24 -11.45
C LYS A 82 4.37 -7.27 -10.05
N THR A 83 4.83 -8.18 -9.21
CA THR A 83 4.31 -8.26 -7.84
C THR A 83 4.62 -6.98 -7.07
N ARG A 84 5.84 -6.47 -7.19
CA ARG A 84 6.24 -5.21 -6.56
C ARG A 84 5.31 -4.08 -6.97
N ASN A 85 5.02 -3.97 -8.27
CA ASN A 85 4.14 -2.93 -8.77
C ASN A 85 2.71 -3.10 -8.27
N ASN A 86 2.25 -4.35 -8.14
CA ASN A 86 0.92 -4.62 -7.60
C ASN A 86 0.82 -4.21 -6.13
N LYS A 87 1.90 -4.41 -5.36
CA LYS A 87 1.91 -3.98 -3.96
C LYS A 87 1.83 -2.46 -3.85
N LEU A 88 2.58 -1.75 -4.72
CA LEU A 88 2.51 -0.30 -4.73
C LEU A 88 1.11 0.17 -5.10
N ALA A 89 0.48 -0.48 -6.08
CA ALA A 89 -0.88 -0.12 -6.48
C ALA A 89 -1.87 -0.28 -5.32
N ALA A 90 -1.72 -1.34 -4.53
CA ALA A 90 -2.59 -1.57 -3.39
C ALA A 90 -2.47 -0.47 -2.34
N ILE A 91 -1.23 -0.06 -2.04
CA ILE A 91 -0.99 1.01 -1.07
C ILE A 91 -1.58 2.32 -1.58
N ARG A 92 -1.34 2.64 -2.85
CA ARG A 92 -1.86 3.86 -3.46
C ARG A 92 -3.38 3.88 -3.45
N SER A 93 -3.99 2.75 -3.73
CA SER A 93 -5.45 2.65 -3.77
C SER A 93 -6.06 3.01 -2.41
N PHE A 94 -5.49 2.47 -1.34
CA PHE A 94 -6.00 2.79 -0.02
C PHE A 94 -5.80 4.28 0.31
N TYR A 95 -4.63 4.84 0.00
CA TYR A 95 -4.36 6.23 0.32
C TYR A 95 -5.17 7.20 -0.54
N LYS A 96 -5.53 6.79 -1.76
CA LYS A 96 -6.46 7.56 -2.57
C LYS A 96 -7.83 7.61 -1.91
N TYR A 97 -8.30 6.47 -1.45
CA TYR A 97 -9.57 6.40 -0.73
C TYR A 97 -9.52 7.28 0.53
N ALA A 98 -8.42 7.17 1.28
CA ALA A 98 -8.27 7.97 2.49
C ALA A 98 -8.29 9.47 2.20
N ALA A 99 -7.58 9.90 1.15
CA ALA A 99 -7.52 11.31 0.78
C ALA A 99 -8.88 11.81 0.31
N ASN A 100 -9.66 10.96 -0.36
CA ASN A 100 -11.00 11.33 -0.79
C ASN A 100 -11.95 11.51 0.39
N ASN A 101 -11.69 10.85 1.49
CA ASN A 101 -12.51 10.95 2.69
C ASN A 101 -12.00 11.99 3.68
N ASP A 102 -10.74 12.38 3.56
CA ASP A 102 -10.11 13.35 4.45
C ASP A 102 -9.05 14.11 3.65
N ILE A 103 -9.41 15.33 3.25
CA ILE A 103 -8.55 16.13 2.38
C ILE A 103 -7.18 16.42 2.99
N THR A 104 -7.05 16.36 4.32
CA THR A 104 -5.76 16.59 4.96
C THR A 104 -4.74 15.50 4.62
N LEU A 105 -5.21 14.39 4.03
CA LEU A 105 -4.34 13.28 3.66
C LEU A 105 -3.90 13.34 2.19
N ILE A 106 -4.30 14.40 1.46
CA ILE A 106 -4.00 14.48 0.05
C ILE A 106 -2.48 14.52 -0.22
N ASP A 107 -1.73 15.19 0.65
CA ASP A 107 -0.28 15.30 0.44
C ASP A 107 0.40 13.94 0.49
N ILE A 108 -0.02 13.09 1.42
CA ILE A 108 0.54 11.74 1.53
C ILE A 108 0.27 10.98 0.23
N TYR A 109 -0.97 11.03 -0.24
CA TYR A 109 -1.33 10.35 -1.47
C TYR A 109 -0.51 10.84 -2.66
N LEU A 110 -0.40 12.17 -2.81
CA LEU A 110 0.34 12.74 -3.94
C LEU A 110 1.81 12.36 -3.88
N GLN A 111 2.40 12.32 -2.68
CA GLN A 111 3.77 11.87 -2.54
C GLN A 111 3.94 10.42 -2.98
N LEU A 112 3.00 9.54 -2.61
CA LEU A 112 3.09 8.15 -3.01
C LEU A 112 2.98 7.98 -4.52
N MET A 113 2.29 8.89 -5.19
CA MET A 113 2.17 8.84 -6.64
C MET A 113 3.50 9.14 -7.35
N THR A 114 4.47 9.72 -6.66
CA THR A 114 5.78 9.99 -7.27
C THR A 114 6.69 8.77 -7.29
N ILE A 115 6.34 7.70 -6.59
CA ILE A 115 7.13 6.47 -6.63
C ILE A 115 6.90 5.82 -7.99
N PRO A 116 7.95 5.58 -8.79
CA PRO A 116 7.74 5.08 -10.15
C PRO A 116 7.34 3.62 -10.20
N ILE A 117 6.53 3.30 -11.19
CA ILE A 117 6.25 1.91 -11.55
C ILE A 117 7.49 1.41 -12.28
N LYS A 118 7.95 0.22 -11.95
CA LYS A 118 9.10 -0.37 -12.63
C LYS A 118 8.68 -1.11 -13.88
N SER A 119 9.56 -1.09 -14.88
CA SER A 119 9.36 -1.87 -16.10
C SER A 119 10.22 -3.11 -16.03
N ALA A 120 9.70 -4.23 -16.55
CA ALA A 120 10.49 -5.44 -16.64
C ALA A 120 11.64 -5.20 -17.63
N PRO A 121 12.83 -5.78 -17.36
CA PRO A 121 13.94 -5.64 -18.29
C PRO A 121 13.57 -6.21 -19.65
N LYS A 122 13.89 -5.46 -20.70
CA LYS A 122 13.54 -5.87 -22.06
C LYS A 122 14.16 -7.19 -22.46
N GLY A 123 15.38 -7.42 -22.02
CA GLY A 123 16.07 -8.65 -22.37
C GLY A 123 15.45 -9.91 -21.81
N THR A 124 14.48 -9.77 -20.92
CA THR A 124 13.81 -10.93 -20.35
C THR A 124 12.67 -11.44 -21.21
N ILE A 125 12.42 -10.82 -22.33
CA ILE A 125 11.33 -11.22 -23.21
C ILE A 125 11.92 -11.93 -24.41
N PRO A 126 12.13 -13.23 -24.31
CA PRO A 126 12.88 -13.96 -25.34
C PRO A 126 12.20 -13.95 -26.70
N GLY A 127 10.88 -14.00 -26.71
CA GLY A 127 10.19 -14.00 -27.98
C GLY A 127 10.29 -12.70 -28.74
N THR A 128 10.66 -11.64 -28.07
CA THR A 128 10.75 -10.33 -28.69
C THR A 128 12.17 -9.91 -28.99
N SER A 129 13.07 -10.65 -28.45
CA SER A 129 14.47 -10.31 -28.64
C SER A 129 14.94 -10.84 -29.96
#